data_99400d4680c238a4d4663247785fab8d
#
_entry.id   99400d4680c238a4d4663247785fab8d
#
_cell.length_a   1.000
_cell.length_b   1.000
_cell.length_c   1.000
_cell.angle_alpha   90.00
_cell.angle_beta   90.00
_cell.angle_gamma   90.00
#
_symmetry.space_group_name_H-M   'P 1'
#
loop_
_entity.id
_entity.type
_entity.pdbx_description
1 polymer ?
#
loop_
_entity_poly.entity_id
_entity_poly.type
_entity_poly.pdbx_seq_one_letter_code
_entity_poly.pdbx_strand_id
1 'polypeptide(L)'
;MKFRALLLALTLVLTVSGTAGAAVTEHRESTTNLSIAYPILSAEDGVVADPINADIAALAASVRTQYESGAFYRGEFGYRVHLDDDNFLSVTFTDLRYELRANQPTRHDYGYVYYKKTGQRLPLAFFVHLTPSDLDGEAVSGHLYNEQGRNTPIQPEKSVRKVPTDYFLGGRGYVCPIFQAGELTASMGPTYILLDASVVDYFNRKNK
;
A
#
# COMPACT_ATOMS: atom_id res chain seq x y z
N MET A 1 8.57 -35.48 16.70
CA MET A 1 8.84 -35.58 15.24
C MET A 1 8.63 -34.20 14.66
N LYS A 2 9.73 -33.55 14.19
CA LYS A 2 9.66 -32.21 13.60
C LYS A 2 9.33 -32.38 12.12
N PHE A 3 8.10 -32.08 11.71
CA PHE A 3 7.75 -31.99 10.29
C PHE A 3 8.38 -30.69 9.72
N ARG A 4 9.44 -30.85 8.95
CA ARG A 4 9.95 -29.79 8.08
C ARG A 4 8.99 -29.67 6.90
N ALA A 5 8.15 -28.63 6.88
CA ALA A 5 7.37 -28.29 5.72
C ALA A 5 8.33 -27.88 4.60
N LEU A 6 8.28 -28.62 3.50
CA LEU A 6 9.05 -28.33 2.29
C LEU A 6 8.39 -27.13 1.62
N LEU A 7 9.03 -25.96 1.66
CA LEU A 7 8.60 -24.78 0.89
C LEU A 7 8.90 -25.05 -0.59
N LEU A 8 7.88 -25.22 -1.40
CA LEU A 8 7.98 -25.19 -2.85
C LEU A 8 7.83 -23.72 -3.28
N ALA A 9 8.95 -23.07 -3.59
CA ALA A 9 8.94 -21.76 -4.24
C ALA A 9 8.70 -21.97 -5.75
N LEU A 10 7.50 -21.60 -6.22
CA LEU A 10 7.19 -21.57 -7.65
C LEU A 10 7.33 -20.12 -8.13
N THR A 11 8.41 -19.82 -8.85
CA THR A 11 8.63 -18.50 -9.45
C THR A 11 7.90 -18.46 -10.79
N LEU A 12 6.77 -17.73 -10.85
CA LEU A 12 6.07 -17.46 -12.11
C LEU A 12 6.44 -16.05 -12.58
N VAL A 13 7.16 -15.95 -13.69
CA VAL A 13 7.51 -14.67 -14.33
C VAL A 13 6.39 -14.28 -15.29
N LEU A 14 5.59 -13.29 -14.91
CA LEU A 14 4.64 -12.63 -15.80
C LEU A 14 5.24 -11.27 -16.21
N THR A 15 5.70 -11.16 -17.45
CA THR A 15 6.15 -9.89 -18.02
C THR A 15 4.92 -9.07 -18.43
N VAL A 16 4.66 -7.98 -17.74
CA VAL A 16 3.70 -6.95 -18.17
C VAL A 16 4.47 -5.93 -18.99
N SER A 17 4.29 -5.96 -20.32
CA SER A 17 4.88 -4.98 -21.23
C SER A 17 4.09 -3.67 -21.16
N GLY A 18 4.63 -2.68 -20.48
CA GLY A 18 4.12 -1.31 -20.44
C GLY A 18 5.30 -0.34 -20.61
N THR A 19 5.11 0.73 -21.35
CA THR A 19 6.02 1.84 -21.69
C THR A 19 7.13 2.12 -20.69
N ALA A 20 8.39 2.08 -21.15
CA ALA A 20 9.65 2.61 -20.59
C ALA A 20 9.69 2.88 -19.06
N GLY A 21 9.45 1.87 -18.26
CA GLY A 21 9.68 1.84 -16.82
C GLY A 21 10.50 0.60 -16.51
N ALA A 22 11.22 0.57 -15.40
CA ALA A 22 11.93 -0.62 -14.94
C ALA A 22 10.99 -1.82 -14.95
N ALA A 23 11.42 -2.96 -15.51
CA ALA A 23 10.56 -4.14 -15.58
C ALA A 23 10.24 -4.61 -14.15
N VAL A 24 8.97 -4.59 -13.79
CA VAL A 24 8.47 -5.13 -12.53
C VAL A 24 8.11 -6.59 -12.73
N THR A 25 8.76 -7.47 -11.97
CA THR A 25 8.42 -8.90 -11.90
C THR A 25 7.74 -9.20 -10.57
N GLU A 26 7.06 -10.33 -10.47
CA GLU A 26 6.41 -10.74 -9.22
C GLU A 26 7.22 -11.82 -8.52
N HIS A 27 7.48 -11.62 -7.23
CA HIS A 27 7.84 -12.72 -6.34
C HIS A 27 6.58 -13.30 -5.71
N ARG A 28 6.41 -14.63 -5.79
CA ARG A 28 5.29 -15.33 -5.18
C ARG A 28 5.75 -16.55 -4.42
N GLU A 29 5.25 -16.68 -3.20
CA GLU A 29 5.39 -17.90 -2.40
C GLU A 29 4.04 -18.25 -1.77
N SER A 30 3.75 -19.56 -1.65
CA SER A 30 2.51 -20.00 -1.03
C SER A 30 2.71 -21.31 -0.28
N THR A 31 1.99 -21.44 0.82
CA THR A 31 1.73 -22.67 1.54
C THR A 31 0.22 -22.94 1.53
N THR A 32 -0.24 -23.97 2.21
CA THR A 32 -1.68 -24.26 2.35
C THR A 32 -2.46 -23.08 2.95
N ASN A 33 -1.83 -22.31 3.86
CA ASN A 33 -2.52 -21.30 4.65
C ASN A 33 -1.91 -19.90 4.54
N LEU A 34 -0.80 -19.71 3.85
CA LEU A 34 -0.17 -18.42 3.65
C LEU A 34 0.18 -18.23 2.17
N SER A 35 -0.27 -17.10 1.59
CA SER A 35 0.13 -16.63 0.27
C SER A 35 0.79 -15.27 0.41
N ILE A 36 1.99 -15.12 -0.16
CA ILE A 36 2.74 -13.86 -0.19
C ILE A 36 3.11 -13.56 -1.63
N ALA A 37 2.72 -12.37 -2.12
CA ALA A 37 3.11 -11.87 -3.42
C ALA A 37 3.55 -10.40 -3.29
N TYR A 38 4.69 -10.04 -3.93
CA TYR A 38 5.19 -8.67 -3.95
C TYR A 38 6.00 -8.39 -5.22
N PRO A 39 6.13 -7.11 -5.62
CA PRO A 39 6.87 -6.73 -6.81
C PRO A 39 8.38 -6.77 -6.55
N ILE A 40 9.15 -7.13 -7.58
CA ILE A 40 10.60 -6.98 -7.65
C ILE A 40 10.92 -6.10 -8.84
N LEU A 41 11.68 -5.03 -8.61
CA LEU A 41 12.17 -4.16 -9.66
C LEU A 41 13.47 -4.71 -10.23
N SER A 42 13.58 -4.68 -11.56
CA SER A 42 14.85 -4.92 -12.23
C SER A 42 15.74 -3.68 -12.12
N ALA A 43 17.06 -3.89 -11.95
CA ALA A 43 18.03 -2.82 -12.07
C ALA A 43 18.16 -2.44 -13.55
N GLU A 44 17.75 -1.24 -13.89
CA GLU A 44 17.89 -0.61 -15.20
C GLU A 44 18.61 0.72 -15.06
N ASP A 45 19.06 1.31 -16.17
CA ASP A 45 19.77 2.59 -16.16
C ASP A 45 18.95 3.67 -15.44
N GLY A 46 19.53 4.23 -14.38
CA GLY A 46 18.91 5.28 -13.56
C GLY A 46 17.94 4.80 -12.48
N VAL A 47 17.76 3.47 -12.29
CA VAL A 47 16.92 2.89 -11.23
C VAL A 47 17.80 2.22 -10.16
N VAL A 48 17.66 2.68 -8.92
CA VAL A 48 18.29 2.07 -7.74
C VAL A 48 17.32 1.03 -7.14
N ALA A 49 17.35 -0.19 -7.70
CA ALA A 49 16.37 -1.23 -7.37
C ALA A 49 16.63 -1.93 -6.02
N ASP A 50 17.88 -2.16 -5.65
CA ASP A 50 18.24 -2.96 -4.47
C ASP A 50 17.64 -2.48 -3.15
N PRO A 51 17.73 -1.19 -2.75
CA PRO A 51 17.12 -0.73 -1.51
C PRO A 51 15.58 -0.78 -1.55
N ILE A 52 14.95 -0.58 -2.72
CA ILE A 52 13.50 -0.73 -2.88
C ILE A 52 13.10 -2.18 -2.65
N ASN A 53 13.77 -3.10 -3.35
CA ASN A 53 13.50 -4.54 -3.22
C ASN A 53 13.76 -5.05 -1.80
N ALA A 54 14.81 -4.54 -1.13
CA ALA A 54 15.11 -4.90 0.25
C ALA A 54 14.02 -4.44 1.24
N ASP A 55 13.52 -3.21 1.10
CA ASP A 55 12.44 -2.67 1.96
C ASP A 55 11.12 -3.44 1.76
N ILE A 56 10.74 -3.73 0.51
CA ILE A 56 9.57 -4.54 0.18
C ILE A 56 9.70 -5.98 0.73
N ALA A 57 10.85 -6.60 0.51
CA ALA A 57 11.12 -7.95 1.01
C ALA A 57 11.11 -8.03 2.54
N ALA A 58 11.58 -6.98 3.23
CA ALA A 58 11.54 -6.89 4.69
C ALA A 58 10.09 -6.85 5.22
N LEU A 59 9.17 -6.11 4.56
CA LEU A 59 7.76 -6.11 4.90
C LEU A 59 7.16 -7.51 4.73
N ALA A 60 7.39 -8.17 3.59
CA ALA A 60 6.90 -9.53 3.33
C ALA A 60 7.48 -10.55 4.34
N ALA A 61 8.78 -10.44 4.68
CA ALA A 61 9.42 -11.28 5.68
C ALA A 61 8.81 -11.09 7.08
N SER A 62 8.41 -9.87 7.43
CA SER A 62 7.70 -9.60 8.69
C SER A 62 6.37 -10.36 8.78
N VAL A 63 5.59 -10.38 7.69
CA VAL A 63 4.33 -11.15 7.64
C VAL A 63 4.60 -12.64 7.81
N ARG A 64 5.61 -13.19 7.10
CA ARG A 64 6.01 -14.59 7.23
C ARG A 64 6.41 -14.95 8.66
N THR A 65 7.27 -14.13 9.28
CA THR A 65 7.73 -14.35 10.67
C THR A 65 6.58 -14.39 11.66
N GLN A 66 5.59 -13.52 11.49
CA GLN A 66 4.40 -13.49 12.34
C GLN A 66 3.51 -14.72 12.13
N TYR A 67 3.36 -15.21 10.88
CA TYR A 67 2.68 -16.46 10.60
C TYR A 67 3.41 -17.66 11.26
N GLU A 68 4.73 -17.76 11.10
CA GLU A 68 5.56 -18.83 11.68
C GLU A 68 5.55 -18.83 13.21
N SER A 69 5.40 -17.66 13.83
CA SER A 69 5.23 -17.53 15.27
C SER A 69 3.83 -17.89 15.78
N GLY A 70 2.87 -18.13 14.87
CA GLY A 70 1.49 -18.49 15.21
C GLY A 70 0.60 -17.28 15.56
N ALA A 71 1.01 -16.05 15.21
CA ALA A 71 0.19 -14.87 15.43
C ALA A 71 -1.15 -14.94 14.68
N PHE A 72 -1.20 -15.63 13.55
CA PHE A 72 -2.41 -15.95 12.81
C PHE A 72 -2.26 -17.33 12.13
N TYR A 73 -3.39 -17.97 11.79
CA TYR A 73 -3.38 -19.34 11.24
C TYR A 73 -3.51 -19.38 9.70
N ARG A 74 -4.02 -18.30 9.10
CA ARG A 74 -4.13 -18.13 7.65
C ARG A 74 -3.91 -16.67 7.29
N GLY A 75 -3.22 -16.39 6.16
CA GLY A 75 -2.94 -15.03 5.70
C GLY A 75 -2.76 -14.92 4.20
N GLU A 76 -3.02 -13.72 3.70
CA GLU A 76 -2.78 -13.33 2.32
C GLU A 76 -2.08 -11.96 2.32
N PHE A 77 -0.89 -11.91 1.74
CA PHE A 77 -0.15 -10.68 1.50
C PHE A 77 -0.02 -10.46 0.00
N GLY A 78 -0.60 -9.37 -0.46
CA GLY A 78 -0.64 -9.02 -1.88
C GLY A 78 -0.27 -7.58 -2.13
N TYR A 79 -0.18 -7.18 -3.40
CA TYR A 79 0.18 -5.82 -3.77
C TYR A 79 -0.58 -5.30 -4.98
N ARG A 80 -0.56 -3.98 -5.15
CA ARG A 80 -1.03 -3.28 -6.35
C ARG A 80 -0.08 -2.13 -6.68
N VAL A 81 0.43 -2.10 -7.91
CA VAL A 81 1.17 -0.94 -8.44
C VAL A 81 0.15 0.10 -8.93
N HIS A 82 0.25 1.34 -8.44
CA HIS A 82 -0.62 2.47 -8.82
C HIS A 82 0.06 3.40 -9.80
N LEU A 83 1.38 3.58 -9.65
CA LEU A 83 2.21 4.39 -10.53
C LEU A 83 3.58 3.73 -10.66
N ASP A 84 4.06 3.64 -11.87
CA ASP A 84 5.42 3.24 -12.20
C ASP A 84 5.88 4.09 -13.38
N ASP A 85 6.58 5.18 -13.08
CA ASP A 85 7.14 6.10 -14.07
C ASP A 85 8.66 6.22 -13.91
N ASP A 86 9.31 7.13 -14.64
CA ASP A 86 10.77 7.33 -14.59
C ASP A 86 11.29 7.76 -13.23
N ASN A 87 10.46 8.38 -12.39
CA ASN A 87 10.86 8.95 -11.10
C ASN A 87 10.34 8.16 -9.91
N PHE A 88 9.10 7.65 -9.98
CA PHE A 88 8.42 7.09 -8.82
C PHE A 88 7.90 5.67 -9.08
N LEU A 89 7.99 4.85 -8.06
CA LEU A 89 7.18 3.65 -7.91
C LEU A 89 6.22 3.88 -6.75
N SER A 90 4.92 3.74 -7.00
CA SER A 90 3.89 3.79 -5.97
C SER A 90 3.16 2.46 -5.91
N VAL A 91 3.21 1.82 -4.76
CA VAL A 91 2.65 0.49 -4.53
C VAL A 91 1.89 0.45 -3.21
N THR A 92 0.75 -0.23 -3.20
CA THR A 92 0.06 -0.60 -1.97
C THR A 92 0.21 -2.09 -1.72
N PHE A 93 0.30 -2.46 -0.43
CA PHE A 93 0.30 -3.86 0.01
C PHE A 93 -0.90 -4.07 0.90
N THR A 94 -1.58 -5.20 0.72
CA THR A 94 -2.68 -5.66 1.58
C THR A 94 -2.20 -6.86 2.38
N ASP A 95 -2.28 -6.75 3.69
CA ASP A 95 -2.00 -7.82 4.66
C ASP A 95 -3.34 -8.25 5.29
N LEU A 96 -3.86 -9.39 4.87
CA LEU A 96 -5.12 -9.97 5.35
C LEU A 96 -4.82 -11.18 6.21
N ARG A 97 -5.27 -11.18 7.46
CA ARG A 97 -4.97 -12.20 8.46
C ARG A 97 -6.23 -12.79 9.08
N TYR A 98 -6.21 -14.09 9.29
CA TYR A 98 -7.24 -14.84 9.99
C TYR A 98 -6.67 -15.34 11.33
N GLU A 99 -7.09 -14.72 12.41
CA GLU A 99 -6.62 -15.01 13.75
C GLU A 99 -7.54 -15.98 14.45
N LEU A 100 -6.99 -16.86 15.31
CA LEU A 100 -7.77 -17.74 16.16
C LEU A 100 -8.66 -16.90 17.09
N ARG A 101 -9.96 -17.20 17.10
CA ARG A 101 -10.99 -16.52 17.90
C ARG A 101 -11.41 -15.13 17.41
N ALA A 102 -10.90 -14.64 16.30
CA ALA A 102 -11.46 -13.46 15.66
C ALA A 102 -12.68 -13.85 14.81
N ASN A 103 -13.76 -13.07 14.91
CA ASN A 103 -14.98 -13.31 14.13
C ASN A 103 -14.82 -12.90 12.65
N GLN A 104 -13.83 -12.05 12.37
CA GLN A 104 -13.56 -11.55 11.04
C GLN A 104 -12.04 -11.42 10.83
N PRO A 105 -11.55 -11.47 9.58
CA PRO A 105 -10.14 -11.26 9.32
C PRO A 105 -9.72 -9.83 9.65
N THR A 106 -8.51 -9.67 10.13
CA THR A 106 -7.85 -8.38 10.27
C THR A 106 -7.20 -8.01 8.94
N ARG A 107 -7.35 -6.77 8.51
CA ARG A 107 -6.73 -6.24 7.29
C ARG A 107 -5.94 -4.98 7.61
N HIS A 108 -4.74 -4.90 7.05
CA HIS A 108 -3.93 -3.68 7.05
C HIS A 108 -3.43 -3.39 5.63
N ASP A 109 -3.55 -2.14 5.21
CA ASP A 109 -3.11 -1.69 3.90
C ASP A 109 -1.96 -0.68 4.06
N TYR A 110 -0.79 -1.02 3.52
CA TYR A 110 0.40 -0.18 3.51
C TYR A 110 0.49 0.56 2.19
N GLY A 111 0.91 1.81 2.22
CA GLY A 111 1.17 2.60 1.01
C GLY A 111 2.61 3.06 0.96
N TYR A 112 3.38 2.60 -0.02
CA TYR A 112 4.79 2.90 -0.19
C TYR A 112 5.02 3.63 -1.51
N VAL A 113 5.74 4.74 -1.44
CA VAL A 113 6.17 5.51 -2.61
C VAL A 113 7.68 5.66 -2.57
N TYR A 114 8.34 5.22 -3.63
CA TYR A 114 9.79 5.27 -3.77
C TYR A 114 10.21 6.25 -4.85
N TYR A 115 11.29 6.99 -4.59
CA TYR A 115 12.01 7.73 -5.62
C TYR A 115 13.03 6.79 -6.27
N LYS A 116 12.78 6.39 -7.51
CA LYS A 116 13.54 5.32 -8.20
C LYS A 116 15.02 5.65 -8.40
N LYS A 117 15.37 6.95 -8.49
CA LYS A 117 16.75 7.39 -8.69
C LYS A 117 17.64 7.25 -7.45
N THR A 118 17.06 7.13 -6.27
CA THR A 118 17.80 6.96 -5.02
C THR A 118 17.42 5.70 -4.25
N GLY A 119 16.29 5.08 -4.62
CA GLY A 119 15.69 3.97 -3.90
C GLY A 119 15.04 4.37 -2.56
N GLN A 120 14.97 5.66 -2.25
CA GLN A 120 14.43 6.15 -0.99
C GLN A 120 12.91 6.08 -0.98
N ARG A 121 12.34 5.56 0.12
CA ARG A 121 10.90 5.70 0.39
C ARG A 121 10.60 7.12 0.85
N LEU A 122 9.61 7.74 0.22
CA LEU A 122 9.23 9.13 0.48
C LEU A 122 8.04 9.18 1.46
N PRO A 123 8.02 10.11 2.43
CA PRO A 123 6.86 10.34 3.27
C PRO A 123 5.79 11.17 2.53
N LEU A 124 4.53 11.09 2.96
CA LEU A 124 3.42 11.87 2.41
C LEU A 124 3.73 13.38 2.38
N ALA A 125 4.38 13.88 3.43
CA ALA A 125 4.76 15.28 3.55
C ALA A 125 5.77 15.77 2.49
N PHE A 126 6.40 14.87 1.74
CA PHE A 126 7.21 15.23 0.57
C PHE A 126 6.35 15.81 -0.56
N PHE A 127 5.11 15.35 -0.68
CA PHE A 127 4.19 15.75 -1.75
C PHE A 127 3.20 16.80 -1.30
N VAL A 128 2.66 16.67 -0.09
CA VAL A 128 1.60 17.57 0.41
C VAL A 128 1.69 17.77 1.92
N HIS A 129 1.55 19.01 2.35
CA HIS A 129 1.45 19.39 3.76
C HIS A 129 -0.01 19.42 4.19
N LEU A 130 -0.40 18.49 5.04
CA LEU A 130 -1.79 18.28 5.47
C LEU A 130 -1.93 18.39 6.99
N THR A 131 -3.08 18.87 7.41
CA THR A 131 -3.57 18.72 8.77
C THR A 131 -4.72 17.71 8.82
N PRO A 132 -5.05 17.13 9.99
CA PRO A 132 -6.24 16.28 10.11
C PRO A 132 -7.53 16.97 9.66
N SER A 133 -7.65 18.29 9.95
CA SER A 133 -8.82 19.08 9.58
C SER A 133 -8.96 19.27 8.06
N ASP A 134 -7.85 19.35 7.32
CA ASP A 134 -7.89 19.40 5.86
C ASP A 134 -8.48 18.11 5.27
N LEU A 135 -7.99 16.98 5.75
CA LEU A 135 -8.47 15.66 5.32
C LEU A 135 -9.93 15.40 5.74
N ASP A 136 -10.32 15.87 6.93
CA ASP A 136 -11.70 15.77 7.39
C ASP A 136 -12.64 16.57 6.48
N GLY A 137 -12.26 17.77 6.11
CA GLY A 137 -12.98 18.61 5.15
C GLY A 137 -13.15 17.94 3.79
N GLU A 138 -12.10 17.32 3.25
CA GLU A 138 -12.15 16.58 1.98
C GLU A 138 -13.05 15.35 2.08
N ALA A 139 -13.00 14.61 3.19
CA ALA A 139 -13.83 13.43 3.41
C ALA A 139 -15.33 13.80 3.47
N VAL A 140 -15.66 14.88 4.20
CA VAL A 140 -17.05 15.39 4.31
C VAL A 140 -17.54 15.97 2.98
N SER A 141 -16.65 16.59 2.19
CA SER A 141 -16.97 17.14 0.87
C SER A 141 -17.18 16.07 -0.22
N GLY A 142 -17.05 14.78 0.13
CA GLY A 142 -17.31 13.68 -0.80
C GLY A 142 -16.11 13.24 -1.62
N HIS A 143 -14.90 13.53 -1.18
CA HIS A 143 -13.67 13.07 -1.84
C HIS A 143 -13.08 11.80 -1.21
N LEU A 144 -13.90 11.06 -0.45
CA LEU A 144 -13.54 9.76 0.13
C LEU A 144 -14.00 8.64 -0.80
N TYR A 145 -13.08 7.73 -1.14
CA TYR A 145 -13.32 6.63 -2.06
C TYR A 145 -12.94 5.29 -1.42
N ASN A 146 -13.63 4.23 -1.80
CA ASN A 146 -13.24 2.86 -1.46
C ASN A 146 -12.22 2.28 -2.46
N GLU A 147 -11.73 1.08 -2.21
CA GLU A 147 -10.73 0.40 -3.06
C GLU A 147 -11.20 0.11 -4.50
N GLN A 148 -12.52 0.13 -4.77
CA GLN A 148 -13.10 0.01 -6.10
C GLN A 148 -13.22 1.38 -6.81
N GLY A 149 -12.74 2.46 -6.18
CA GLY A 149 -12.83 3.82 -6.73
C GLY A 149 -14.26 4.41 -6.68
N ARG A 150 -15.13 3.87 -5.83
CA ARG A 150 -16.47 4.41 -5.63
C ARG A 150 -16.45 5.38 -4.48
N ASN A 151 -17.07 6.54 -4.69
CA ASN A 151 -17.29 7.48 -3.61
C ASN A 151 -18.07 6.82 -2.47
N THR A 152 -17.66 7.07 -1.25
CA THR A 152 -18.28 6.52 -0.05
C THR A 152 -18.37 7.59 1.03
N PRO A 153 -19.53 7.76 1.69
CA PRO A 153 -19.67 8.78 2.72
C PRO A 153 -18.88 8.39 3.98
N ILE A 154 -18.31 9.38 4.64
CA ILE A 154 -17.79 9.24 6.00
C ILE A 154 -18.96 8.97 6.96
N GLN A 155 -18.78 8.09 7.95
CA GLN A 155 -19.80 7.88 8.98
C GLN A 155 -19.92 9.13 9.86
N PRO A 156 -21.16 9.52 10.25
CA PRO A 156 -21.42 10.77 11.00
C PRO A 156 -20.62 10.89 12.32
N GLU A 157 -20.34 9.77 12.97
CA GLU A 157 -19.59 9.72 14.23
C GLU A 157 -18.06 9.63 14.05
N LYS A 158 -17.59 9.55 12.81
CA LYS A 158 -16.17 9.44 12.47
C LYS A 158 -15.62 10.80 12.02
N SER A 159 -14.34 10.98 12.27
CA SER A 159 -13.57 12.15 11.81
C SER A 159 -12.11 11.77 11.61
N VAL A 160 -11.41 12.51 10.78
CA VAL A 160 -9.96 12.35 10.61
C VAL A 160 -9.23 12.93 11.81
N ARG A 161 -8.60 12.09 12.62
CA ARG A 161 -7.90 12.50 13.84
C ARG A 161 -6.40 12.70 13.67
N LYS A 162 -5.83 12.08 12.65
CA LYS A 162 -4.40 12.16 12.31
C LYS A 162 -4.21 12.10 10.80
N VAL A 163 -3.13 12.69 10.32
CA VAL A 163 -2.69 12.49 8.93
C VAL A 163 -2.13 11.07 8.83
N PRO A 164 -2.63 10.23 7.91
CA PRO A 164 -2.12 8.87 7.76
C PRO A 164 -0.68 8.88 7.23
N THR A 165 0.07 7.86 7.58
CA THR A 165 1.42 7.62 7.03
C THR A 165 1.38 6.87 5.72
N ASP A 166 0.33 6.05 5.54
CA ASP A 166 0.11 5.25 4.36
C ASP A 166 -0.59 6.06 3.27
N TYR A 167 -0.06 6.02 2.08
CA TYR A 167 -0.60 6.72 0.92
C TYR A 167 -0.08 6.10 -0.38
N PHE A 168 -0.72 6.41 -1.49
CA PHE A 168 -0.20 6.09 -2.81
C PHE A 168 -0.31 7.29 -3.77
N LEU A 169 0.51 7.28 -4.80
CA LEU A 169 0.36 8.19 -5.94
C LEU A 169 -0.47 7.48 -7.00
N GLY A 170 -1.55 8.14 -7.42
CA GLY A 170 -2.31 7.73 -8.60
C GLY A 170 -1.75 8.37 -9.87
N GLY A 171 -2.14 7.85 -11.03
CA GLY A 171 -1.87 8.54 -12.30
C GLY A 171 -2.40 9.97 -12.28
N ARG A 172 -1.88 10.83 -13.15
CA ARG A 172 -2.29 12.25 -13.30
C ARG A 172 -1.97 13.15 -12.08
N GLY A 173 -1.00 12.77 -11.25
CA GLY A 173 -0.55 13.58 -10.12
C GLY A 173 -1.45 13.52 -8.88
N TYR A 174 -2.31 12.52 -8.79
CA TYR A 174 -3.11 12.31 -7.57
C TYR A 174 -2.25 11.85 -6.40
N VAL A 175 -2.49 12.42 -5.22
CA VAL A 175 -1.96 11.95 -3.93
C VAL A 175 -3.12 11.40 -3.12
N CYS A 176 -3.02 10.16 -2.67
CA CYS A 176 -4.13 9.42 -2.09
C CYS A 176 -3.78 8.89 -0.68
N PRO A 177 -3.97 9.68 0.40
CA PRO A 177 -3.85 9.20 1.78
C PRO A 177 -4.80 8.04 2.05
N ILE A 178 -4.31 6.96 2.70
CA ILE A 178 -5.07 5.73 2.98
C ILE A 178 -5.54 5.73 4.43
N PHE A 179 -6.82 5.39 4.62
CA PHE A 179 -7.43 5.11 5.92
C PHE A 179 -7.75 3.63 6.00
N GLN A 180 -7.43 3.01 7.13
CA GLN A 180 -7.62 1.58 7.32
C GLN A 180 -9.10 1.19 7.38
N ALA A 181 -9.37 -0.10 7.19
CA ALA A 181 -10.72 -0.66 7.27
C ALA A 181 -11.42 -0.24 8.57
N GLY A 182 -12.64 0.28 8.46
CA GLY A 182 -13.44 0.74 9.61
C GLY A 182 -13.00 2.07 10.24
N GLU A 183 -11.93 2.73 9.76
CA GLU A 183 -11.45 3.99 10.33
C GLU A 183 -12.42 5.15 10.10
N LEU A 184 -12.86 5.36 8.87
CA LEU A 184 -13.79 6.45 8.49
C LEU A 184 -15.17 5.96 8.05
N THR A 185 -15.27 4.72 7.61
CA THR A 185 -16.51 4.12 7.09
C THR A 185 -16.76 2.76 7.73
N ALA A 186 -17.94 2.17 7.48
CA ALA A 186 -18.22 0.77 7.86
C ALA A 186 -17.59 -0.25 6.88
N SER A 187 -16.81 0.20 5.90
CA SER A 187 -16.20 -0.67 4.91
C SER A 187 -15.22 -1.65 5.55
N MET A 188 -15.24 -2.89 5.09
CA MET A 188 -14.25 -3.93 5.45
C MET A 188 -12.90 -3.74 4.75
N GLY A 189 -12.83 -2.87 3.74
CA GLY A 189 -11.62 -2.49 3.03
C GLY A 189 -11.18 -1.07 3.38
N PRO A 190 -9.97 -0.68 2.93
CA PRO A 190 -9.46 0.67 3.13
C PRO A 190 -10.29 1.69 2.34
N THR A 191 -10.20 2.92 2.78
CA THR A 191 -10.68 4.08 2.02
C THR A 191 -9.54 5.04 1.78
N TYR A 192 -9.65 5.90 0.78
CA TYR A 192 -8.64 6.92 0.50
C TYR A 192 -9.29 8.23 0.08
N ILE A 193 -8.64 9.34 0.42
CA ILE A 193 -9.02 10.66 -0.08
C ILE A 193 -8.22 10.92 -1.35
N LEU A 194 -8.87 11.37 -2.41
CA LEU A 194 -8.25 11.66 -3.68
C LEU A 194 -7.96 13.16 -3.77
N LEU A 195 -6.67 13.53 -3.63
CA LEU A 195 -6.21 14.90 -3.77
C LEU A 195 -5.61 15.07 -5.17
N ASP A 196 -6.23 15.91 -6.00
CA ASP A 196 -5.67 16.28 -7.28
C ASP A 196 -4.55 17.33 -7.15
N ALA A 197 -3.86 17.63 -8.24
CA ALA A 197 -2.74 18.56 -8.23
C ALA A 197 -3.13 19.96 -7.73
N SER A 198 -4.35 20.43 -7.98
CA SER A 198 -4.81 21.76 -7.55
C SER A 198 -5.07 21.81 -6.05
N VAL A 199 -5.61 20.72 -5.49
CA VAL A 199 -5.83 20.56 -4.04
C VAL A 199 -4.49 20.41 -3.30
N VAL A 200 -3.55 19.63 -3.87
CA VAL A 200 -2.17 19.51 -3.35
C VAL A 200 -1.48 20.88 -3.30
N ASP A 201 -1.54 21.65 -4.38
CA ASP A 201 -0.97 22.99 -4.43
C ASP A 201 -1.63 23.96 -3.45
N TYR A 202 -2.94 23.84 -3.27
CA TYR A 202 -3.67 24.65 -2.29
C TYR A 202 -3.19 24.37 -0.86
N PHE A 203 -3.13 23.09 -0.44
CA PHE A 203 -2.69 22.73 0.90
C PHE A 203 -1.21 23.05 1.13
N ASN A 204 -0.36 22.89 0.14
CA ASN A 204 1.05 23.26 0.24
C ASN A 204 1.27 24.78 0.42
N ARG A 205 0.36 25.61 -0.09
CA ARG A 205 0.39 27.06 0.18
C ARG A 205 -0.22 27.41 1.53
N LYS A 206 -1.30 26.73 1.94
CA LYS A 206 -2.02 27.00 3.18
C LYS A 206 -1.23 26.61 4.42
N ASN A 207 -0.49 25.50 4.35
CA ASN A 207 0.17 24.86 5.50
C ASN A 207 1.71 25.03 5.49
N LYS A 208 2.20 26.08 4.85
CA LYS A 208 3.63 26.46 4.83
C LYS A 208 4.13 26.89 6.20
#